data_af2a229076fef02075b43c5a32f80c49
#
_entry.id   af2a229076fef02075b43c5a32f80c49
#
_cell.length_a   1.000
_cell.length_b   1.000
_cell.length_c   1.000
_cell.angle_alpha   90.00
_cell.angle_beta   90.00
_cell.angle_gamma   90.00
#
_symmetry.space_group_name_H-M   'P 1'
#
loop_
_entity.id
_entity.type
_entity.pdbx_description
1 polymer ?
#
loop_
_entity_poly.entity_id
_entity_poly.type
_entity_poly.pdbx_seq_one_letter_code
_entity_poly.pdbx_strand_id
1 'polypeptide(L)'
;KFQLNTAAAVALFIDQDGIVTKPLQPAFFTSGDGSTTPDIANNGNPYASGMTERFDKNADLSSAGVFTAPVTGTYTFSMASYYTSVDDTDVIHHFFSASNRNMYFQDKQMLNTTTGNSASIDANGNCIVDMDANDTMTVKKGGGSTEARSSDPDYVWYGGYLVC
;
A
#
# COMPACT_ATOMS: atom_id res chain seq x y z
N LYS A 1 3.65 2.15 35.58
CA LYS A 1 4.31 2.72 34.39
C LYS A 1 5.65 2.02 34.19
N PHE A 2 5.83 1.32 33.08
CA PHE A 2 7.06 0.64 32.69
C PHE A 2 7.53 1.16 31.35
N GLN A 3 8.83 1.34 31.16
CA GLN A 3 9.40 1.87 29.93
C GLN A 3 10.74 1.19 29.65
N LEU A 4 10.91 0.69 28.42
CA LEU A 4 12.19 0.27 27.87
C LEU A 4 12.67 1.33 26.89
N ASN A 5 13.89 1.80 27.07
CA ASN A 5 14.51 2.80 26.20
C ASN A 5 15.65 2.18 25.39
N THR A 6 15.80 2.63 24.15
CA THR A 6 17.08 2.61 23.45
C THR A 6 17.89 3.83 23.89
N ALA A 7 19.14 3.95 23.43
CA ALA A 7 20.00 5.11 23.75
C ALA A 7 19.38 6.46 23.34
N ALA A 8 18.43 6.49 22.41
CA ALA A 8 17.87 7.70 21.81
C ALA A 8 16.34 7.82 21.93
N ALA A 9 15.60 6.76 22.21
CA ALA A 9 14.13 6.79 22.17
C ALA A 9 13.46 5.70 23.04
N VAL A 10 12.15 5.86 23.27
CA VAL A 10 11.32 4.86 23.95
C VAL A 10 11.00 3.75 22.97
N ALA A 11 11.49 2.54 23.22
CA ALA A 11 11.22 1.37 22.39
C ALA A 11 9.89 0.68 22.74
N LEU A 12 9.54 0.67 24.04
CA LEU A 12 8.30 0.10 24.55
C LEU A 12 7.84 0.89 25.77
N PHE A 13 6.55 1.17 25.81
CA PHE A 13 5.93 1.87 26.93
C PHE A 13 4.65 1.15 27.36
N ILE A 14 4.47 0.98 28.67
CA ILE A 14 3.23 0.50 29.28
C ILE A 14 2.72 1.60 30.20
N ASP A 15 1.54 2.11 29.94
CA ASP A 15 0.93 3.16 30.75
C ASP A 15 0.28 2.61 32.04
N GLN A 16 -0.38 3.49 32.79
CA GLN A 16 -1.04 3.11 34.06
C GLN A 16 -2.28 2.22 33.82
N ASP A 17 -2.86 2.24 32.66
CA ASP A 17 -4.04 1.47 32.26
C ASP A 17 -3.64 0.12 31.61
N GLY A 18 -2.34 -0.17 31.55
CA GLY A 18 -1.79 -1.40 30.98
C GLY A 18 -1.69 -1.40 29.44
N ILE A 19 -1.89 -0.26 28.78
CA ILE A 19 -1.76 -0.16 27.33
C ILE A 19 -0.29 -0.19 26.94
N VAL A 20 0.04 -1.12 26.05
CA VAL A 20 1.39 -1.28 25.51
C VAL A 20 1.52 -0.55 24.18
N THR A 21 2.49 0.35 24.10
CA THR A 21 2.83 1.03 22.84
C THR A 21 4.28 0.76 22.46
N LYS A 22 4.51 0.66 21.14
CA LYS A 22 5.83 0.48 20.53
C LYS A 22 6.07 1.63 19.54
N PRO A 23 6.52 2.79 19.99
CA PRO A 23 6.63 3.98 19.15
C PRO A 23 7.56 3.84 17.95
N LEU A 24 8.57 2.97 18.06
CA LEU A 24 9.56 2.71 17.01
C LEU A 24 9.19 1.53 16.10
N GLN A 25 8.04 0.91 16.29
CA GLN A 25 7.62 -0.17 15.39
C GLN A 25 7.26 0.42 14.01
N PRO A 26 7.92 -0.05 12.93
CA PRO A 26 7.64 0.43 11.58
C PRO A 26 6.16 0.32 11.23
N ALA A 27 5.57 1.42 10.80
CA ALA A 27 4.18 1.47 10.37
C ALA A 27 3.93 2.74 9.56
N PHE A 28 3.19 2.62 8.47
CA PHE A 28 2.80 3.73 7.63
C PHE A 28 1.35 3.57 7.12
N PHE A 29 0.76 4.68 6.76
CA PHE A 29 -0.51 4.72 6.06
C PHE A 29 -0.59 5.96 5.16
N THR A 30 -1.01 5.76 3.93
CA THR A 30 -1.24 6.80 2.94
C THR A 30 -2.60 6.59 2.29
N SER A 31 -3.26 7.67 1.90
CA SER A 31 -4.55 7.62 1.19
C SER A 31 -4.57 8.62 0.04
N GLY A 32 -5.55 8.54 -0.83
CA GLY A 32 -5.75 9.51 -1.91
C GLY A 32 -5.74 10.96 -1.39
N ASP A 33 -5.27 11.88 -2.22
CA ASP A 33 -5.14 13.31 -1.87
C ASP A 33 -6.42 14.12 -2.12
N GLY A 34 -7.45 13.49 -2.68
CA GLY A 34 -8.74 14.11 -3.02
C GLY A 34 -8.70 14.98 -4.29
N SER A 35 -7.59 15.06 -4.99
CA SER A 35 -7.44 16.00 -6.12
C SER A 35 -6.75 15.42 -7.35
N THR A 36 -5.73 14.58 -7.17
CA THR A 36 -4.89 14.08 -8.26
C THR A 36 -5.31 12.68 -8.69
N THR A 37 -5.83 12.54 -9.89
CA THR A 37 -6.18 11.25 -10.52
C THR A 37 -5.06 10.82 -11.47
N PRO A 38 -4.07 10.06 -11.01
CA PRO A 38 -2.97 9.66 -11.88
C PRO A 38 -3.38 8.53 -12.82
N ASP A 39 -2.84 8.58 -14.03
CA ASP A 39 -2.90 7.49 -14.99
C ASP A 39 -1.87 6.43 -14.65
N ILE A 40 -2.33 5.20 -14.43
CA ILE A 40 -1.48 4.08 -14.02
C ILE A 40 -1.28 3.12 -15.18
N ALA A 41 -0.08 3.13 -15.74
CA ALA A 41 0.32 2.20 -16.79
C ALA A 41 0.50 0.76 -16.26
N ASN A 42 0.62 -0.19 -17.18
CA ASN A 42 1.03 -1.56 -16.84
C ASN A 42 2.37 -1.56 -16.08
N ASN A 43 2.48 -2.32 -15.01
CA ASN A 43 3.58 -2.33 -14.03
C ASN A 43 3.78 -0.99 -13.27
N GLY A 44 2.88 -0.04 -13.42
CA GLY A 44 2.89 1.20 -12.66
C GLY A 44 2.54 0.99 -11.18
N ASN A 45 3.10 1.83 -10.31
CA ASN A 45 2.73 1.88 -8.91
C ASN A 45 1.53 2.83 -8.74
N PRO A 46 0.35 2.32 -8.31
CA PRO A 46 -0.83 3.18 -8.13
C PRO A 46 -0.69 4.18 -6.97
N TYR A 47 0.32 4.04 -6.12
CA TYR A 47 0.55 4.91 -4.96
C TYR A 47 1.78 5.83 -5.10
N ALA A 48 2.36 5.92 -6.32
CA ALA A 48 3.52 6.78 -6.59
C ALA A 48 3.17 8.27 -6.69
N SER A 49 1.90 8.62 -6.88
CA SER A 49 1.44 10.02 -6.97
C SER A 49 -0.02 10.14 -6.54
N GLY A 50 -0.48 11.35 -6.29
CA GLY A 50 -1.86 11.60 -5.86
C GLY A 50 -2.19 10.98 -4.50
N MET A 51 -1.20 10.93 -3.60
CA MET A 51 -1.33 10.36 -2.26
C MET A 51 -0.98 11.40 -1.20
N THR A 52 -1.69 11.32 -0.09
CA THR A 52 -1.37 12.04 1.14
C THR A 52 -0.89 11.04 2.19
N GLU A 53 0.31 11.22 2.68
CA GLU A 53 0.78 10.49 3.85
C GLU A 53 -0.04 10.89 5.07
N ARG A 54 -0.63 9.91 5.74
CA ARG A 54 -1.38 10.11 6.99
C ARG A 54 -0.49 9.92 8.20
N PHE A 55 0.35 8.94 8.14
CA PHE A 55 1.49 8.76 9.04
C PHE A 55 2.53 7.84 8.41
N ASP A 56 3.79 8.10 8.75
CA ASP A 56 4.93 7.21 8.56
C ASP A 56 5.83 7.37 9.78
N LYS A 57 5.88 6.33 10.64
CA LYS A 57 6.50 6.45 11.96
C LYS A 57 8.02 6.61 11.92
N ASN A 58 8.67 6.08 10.90
CA ASN A 58 10.13 6.07 10.82
C ASN A 58 10.64 6.64 9.49
N ALA A 59 9.79 7.25 8.68
CA ALA A 59 10.09 7.67 7.32
C ALA A 59 10.54 6.51 6.41
N ASP A 60 9.87 5.36 6.55
CA ASP A 60 10.18 4.15 5.80
C ASP A 60 9.46 4.08 4.44
N LEU A 61 8.46 4.96 4.21
CA LEU A 61 7.71 5.10 2.95
C LEU A 61 8.24 6.28 2.14
N SER A 62 8.72 6.03 0.94
CA SER A 62 9.11 7.10 0.01
C SER A 62 7.90 7.80 -0.61
N SER A 63 8.08 9.03 -1.12
CA SER A 63 7.07 9.75 -1.89
C SER A 63 6.64 9.04 -3.18
N ALA A 64 7.40 8.04 -3.64
CA ALA A 64 7.06 7.17 -4.76
C ALA A 64 6.22 5.94 -4.33
N GLY A 65 5.73 5.88 -3.10
CA GLY A 65 4.94 4.77 -2.59
C GLY A 65 5.71 3.45 -2.45
N VAL A 66 7.02 3.54 -2.20
CA VAL A 66 7.88 2.38 -1.94
C VAL A 66 8.25 2.37 -0.46
N PHE A 67 7.85 1.32 0.23
CA PHE A 67 8.27 1.05 1.60
C PHE A 67 9.63 0.34 1.60
N THR A 68 10.51 0.70 2.54
CA THR A 68 11.80 0.04 2.77
C THR A 68 11.81 -0.51 4.19
N ALA A 69 12.01 -1.82 4.34
CA ALA A 69 12.05 -2.47 5.64
C ALA A 69 13.28 -2.00 6.45
N PRO A 70 13.10 -1.30 7.59
CA PRO A 70 14.23 -0.84 8.38
C PRO A 70 14.90 -1.95 9.19
N VAL A 71 14.20 -3.06 9.42
CA VAL A 71 14.69 -4.23 10.15
C VAL A 71 14.18 -5.51 9.50
N THR A 72 14.91 -6.60 9.66
CA THR A 72 14.43 -7.95 9.29
C THR A 72 13.24 -8.33 10.17
N GLY A 73 12.17 -8.84 9.56
CA GLY A 73 10.97 -9.28 10.28
C GLY A 73 9.81 -9.63 9.36
N THR A 74 8.70 -9.99 9.97
CA THR A 74 7.44 -10.28 9.27
C THR A 74 6.59 -9.02 9.21
N TYR A 75 6.22 -8.61 8.00
CA TYR A 75 5.41 -7.42 7.75
C TYR A 75 4.04 -7.81 7.18
N THR A 76 3.06 -6.97 7.45
CA THR A 76 1.77 -7.02 6.76
C THR A 76 1.56 -5.75 5.98
N PHE A 77 0.98 -5.90 4.78
CA PHE A 77 0.59 -4.80 3.92
C PHE A 77 -0.84 -4.97 3.47
N SER A 78 -1.54 -3.86 3.32
CA SER A 78 -2.91 -3.83 2.82
C SER A 78 -3.09 -2.65 1.89
N MET A 79 -3.94 -2.81 0.87
CA MET A 79 -4.22 -1.76 -0.10
C MET A 79 -5.65 -1.78 -0.59
N ALA A 80 -6.13 -0.62 -1.02
CA ALA A 80 -7.31 -0.46 -1.87
C ALA A 80 -7.01 0.53 -2.99
N SER A 81 -7.50 0.24 -4.18
CA SER A 81 -7.47 1.13 -5.34
C SER A 81 -8.81 1.11 -6.05
N TYR A 82 -9.21 2.24 -6.58
CA TYR A 82 -10.41 2.39 -7.40
C TYR A 82 -10.04 3.03 -8.72
N TYR A 83 -10.40 2.38 -9.81
CA TYR A 83 -10.15 2.86 -11.17
C TYR A 83 -11.47 3.24 -11.83
N THR A 84 -11.43 4.33 -12.58
CA THR A 84 -12.56 4.82 -13.35
C THR A 84 -12.26 4.71 -14.84
N SER A 85 -13.30 4.54 -15.63
CA SER A 85 -13.17 4.52 -17.10
C SER A 85 -12.32 3.37 -17.65
N VAL A 86 -12.36 2.22 -17.01
CA VAL A 86 -11.67 1.00 -17.46
C VAL A 86 -12.38 0.45 -18.70
N ASP A 87 -11.61 0.14 -19.75
CA ASP A 87 -12.14 -0.43 -20.97
C ASP A 87 -12.61 -1.88 -20.76
N ASP A 88 -13.68 -2.29 -21.45
CA ASP A 88 -14.31 -3.60 -21.34
C ASP A 88 -13.41 -4.77 -21.78
N THR A 89 -12.34 -4.48 -22.50
CA THR A 89 -11.36 -5.47 -22.96
C THR A 89 -10.18 -5.65 -22.01
N ASP A 90 -10.06 -4.80 -20.98
CA ASP A 90 -8.90 -4.79 -20.10
C ASP A 90 -9.00 -5.78 -18.94
N VAL A 91 -7.90 -6.45 -18.69
CA VAL A 91 -7.69 -7.30 -17.51
C VAL A 91 -6.77 -6.53 -16.57
N ILE A 92 -7.32 -6.08 -15.44
CA ILE A 92 -6.52 -5.45 -14.39
C ILE A 92 -6.29 -6.47 -13.28
N HIS A 93 -5.07 -6.56 -12.83
CA HIS A 93 -4.71 -7.28 -11.62
C HIS A 93 -3.70 -6.45 -10.83
N HIS A 94 -3.60 -6.74 -9.54
CA HIS A 94 -2.63 -6.11 -8.66
C HIS A 94 -1.71 -7.16 -8.07
N PHE A 95 -0.54 -6.71 -7.66
CA PHE A 95 0.38 -7.53 -6.91
C PHE A 95 1.26 -6.65 -6.00
N PHE A 96 1.57 -7.21 -4.84
CA PHE A 96 2.65 -6.71 -4.01
C PHE A 96 3.97 -7.17 -4.59
N SER A 97 4.84 -6.23 -4.88
CA SER A 97 6.17 -6.47 -5.45
C SER A 97 7.22 -6.17 -4.38
N ALA A 98 7.71 -7.23 -3.74
CA ALA A 98 8.87 -7.14 -2.88
C ALA A 98 10.15 -7.24 -3.71
N SER A 99 11.29 -6.79 -3.16
CA SER A 99 12.59 -6.83 -3.84
C SER A 99 13.00 -8.24 -4.30
N ASN A 100 12.51 -9.29 -3.63
CA ASN A 100 12.88 -10.68 -3.89
C ASN A 100 11.73 -11.55 -4.44
N ARG A 101 10.47 -11.07 -4.47
CA ARG A 101 9.30 -11.84 -4.94
C ARG A 101 8.10 -10.95 -5.25
N ASN A 102 7.21 -11.47 -6.09
CA ASN A 102 5.90 -10.88 -6.35
C ASN A 102 4.80 -11.74 -5.74
N MET A 103 3.80 -11.11 -5.13
CA MET A 103 2.62 -11.76 -4.57
C MET A 103 1.39 -11.21 -5.30
N TYR A 104 0.86 -12.03 -6.21
CA TYR A 104 -0.31 -11.66 -7.01
C TYR A 104 -1.58 -11.92 -6.22
N PHE A 105 -2.48 -10.94 -6.21
CA PHE A 105 -3.87 -11.13 -5.88
C PHE A 105 -4.67 -10.80 -7.14
N GLN A 106 -5.54 -11.73 -7.48
CA GLN A 106 -6.25 -11.65 -8.74
C GLN A 106 -7.55 -10.86 -8.55
N ASP A 107 -7.54 -9.62 -8.99
CA ASP A 107 -8.76 -8.89 -9.30
C ASP A 107 -9.02 -9.04 -10.81
N LYS A 108 -9.48 -10.22 -11.18
CA LYS A 108 -9.85 -10.48 -12.54
C LYS A 108 -11.29 -10.04 -12.75
N GLN A 109 -11.52 -8.76 -12.97
CA GLN A 109 -12.77 -8.32 -13.57
C GLN A 109 -12.59 -8.32 -15.10
N MET A 110 -13.09 -9.35 -15.73
CA MET A 110 -13.45 -9.27 -17.13
C MET A 110 -14.85 -8.63 -17.18
N LEU A 111 -14.86 -7.32 -17.40
CA LEU A 111 -16.11 -6.63 -17.69
C LEU A 111 -16.50 -6.98 -19.13
N ASN A 112 -17.39 -7.92 -19.28
CA ASN A 112 -18.04 -8.17 -20.54
C ASN A 112 -19.21 -7.19 -20.67
N THR A 113 -18.88 -5.92 -20.94
CA THR A 113 -19.90 -4.92 -21.28
C THR A 113 -19.99 -4.81 -22.78
N THR A 114 -21.20 -4.84 -23.32
CA THR A 114 -21.49 -4.59 -24.72
C THR A 114 -20.89 -3.23 -25.11
N THR A 115 -19.88 -3.26 -25.97
CA THR A 115 -19.24 -2.15 -26.70
C THR A 115 -19.54 -0.71 -26.22
N GLY A 116 -18.53 -0.07 -25.65
CA GLY A 116 -18.49 1.37 -25.48
C GLY A 116 -18.84 1.92 -24.11
N ASN A 117 -18.98 1.09 -23.07
CA ASN A 117 -19.17 1.55 -21.70
C ASN A 117 -17.88 1.37 -20.88
N SER A 118 -17.38 2.47 -20.35
CA SER A 118 -16.34 2.42 -19.33
C SER A 118 -16.95 2.00 -18.00
N ALA A 119 -16.28 1.10 -17.30
CA ALA A 119 -16.67 0.65 -15.98
C ALA A 119 -15.67 1.13 -14.92
N SER A 120 -16.07 1.02 -13.68
CA SER A 120 -15.20 1.24 -12.54
C SER A 120 -14.82 -0.08 -11.91
N ILE A 121 -13.58 -0.19 -11.42
CA ILE A 121 -13.04 -1.39 -10.78
C ILE A 121 -12.48 -1.05 -9.42
N ASP A 122 -12.88 -1.83 -8.42
CA ASP A 122 -12.26 -1.85 -7.10
C ASP A 122 -11.20 -2.95 -7.03
N ALA A 123 -10.06 -2.65 -6.44
CA ALA A 123 -9.01 -3.60 -6.14
C ALA A 123 -8.66 -3.52 -4.66
N ASN A 124 -8.71 -4.64 -3.97
CA ASN A 124 -8.35 -4.75 -2.57
C ASN A 124 -7.42 -5.93 -2.37
N GLY A 125 -6.38 -5.76 -1.58
CA GLY A 125 -5.44 -6.83 -1.31
C GLY A 125 -4.73 -6.67 0.02
N ASN A 126 -4.29 -7.81 0.55
CA ASN A 126 -3.40 -7.85 1.70
C ASN A 126 -2.39 -8.98 1.54
N CYS A 127 -1.25 -8.85 2.19
CA CYS A 127 -0.25 -9.91 2.28
C CYS A 127 0.48 -9.88 3.62
N ILE A 128 1.04 -11.02 3.98
CA ILE A 128 2.03 -11.15 5.04
C ILE A 128 3.30 -11.65 4.38
N VAL A 129 4.43 -11.04 4.71
CA VAL A 129 5.70 -11.31 4.05
C VAL A 129 6.87 -11.13 5.00
N ASP A 130 7.85 -12.04 4.90
CA ASP A 130 9.14 -11.87 5.56
C ASP A 130 10.03 -10.99 4.69
N MET A 131 10.63 -9.98 5.28
CA MET A 131 11.53 -9.04 4.64
C MET A 131 12.81 -8.93 5.43
N ASP A 132 13.94 -8.91 4.73
CA ASP A 132 15.21 -8.53 5.32
C ASP A 132 15.32 -7.00 5.43
N ALA A 133 16.20 -6.54 6.32
CA ALA A 133 16.49 -5.11 6.40
C ALA A 133 16.97 -4.59 5.03
N ASN A 134 16.40 -3.46 4.58
CA ASN A 134 16.55 -2.83 3.27
C ASN A 134 15.79 -3.50 2.10
N ASP A 135 15.05 -4.59 2.33
CA ASP A 135 14.10 -5.05 1.34
C ASP A 135 13.03 -3.99 1.10
N THR A 136 12.54 -3.94 -0.13
CA THR A 136 11.51 -2.97 -0.51
C THR A 136 10.18 -3.65 -0.81
N MET A 137 9.09 -2.92 -0.59
CA MET A 137 7.73 -3.32 -0.95
C MET A 137 7.02 -2.19 -1.69
N THR A 138 6.39 -2.53 -2.79
CA THR A 138 5.47 -1.63 -3.50
C THR A 138 4.29 -2.42 -4.04
N VAL A 139 3.22 -1.71 -4.39
CA VAL A 139 2.10 -2.30 -5.14
C VAL A 139 2.30 -1.99 -6.62
N LYS A 140 1.92 -2.93 -7.46
CA LYS A 140 1.91 -2.72 -8.91
C LYS A 140 0.58 -3.11 -9.52
N LYS A 141 0.15 -2.31 -10.49
CA LYS A 141 -0.93 -2.66 -11.40
C LYS A 141 -0.34 -3.46 -12.55
N GLY A 142 -0.90 -4.61 -12.84
CA GLY A 142 -0.55 -5.41 -14.01
C GLY A 142 -1.73 -5.55 -14.97
N GLY A 143 -1.43 -5.86 -16.22
CA GLY A 143 -2.43 -6.02 -17.29
C GLY A 143 -3.04 -4.70 -17.77
N GLY A 144 -3.84 -4.78 -18.82
CA GLY A 144 -4.57 -3.66 -19.39
C GLY A 144 -3.74 -2.53 -19.97
N SER A 145 -4.43 -1.51 -20.39
CA SER A 145 -3.90 -0.22 -20.82
C SER A 145 -3.55 0.67 -19.62
N THR A 146 -3.42 1.94 -19.86
CA THR A 146 -3.24 2.96 -18.83
C THR A 146 -4.60 3.37 -18.28
N GLU A 147 -4.78 3.24 -16.97
CA GLU A 147 -6.06 3.46 -16.30
C GLU A 147 -5.97 4.60 -15.28
N ALA A 148 -7.00 5.45 -15.26
CA ALA A 148 -7.11 6.51 -14.28
C ALA A 148 -7.49 5.96 -12.90
N ARG A 149 -6.60 6.12 -11.90
CA ARG A 149 -6.88 5.80 -10.51
C ARG A 149 -7.59 6.99 -9.83
N SER A 150 -8.64 6.73 -9.08
CA SER A 150 -9.30 7.75 -8.28
C SER A 150 -8.36 8.42 -7.29
N SER A 151 -8.63 9.66 -6.96
CA SER A 151 -7.94 10.40 -5.89
C SER A 151 -8.65 10.31 -4.54
N ASP A 152 -9.85 9.73 -4.49
CA ASP A 152 -10.71 9.71 -3.33
C ASP A 152 -10.07 8.93 -2.17
N PRO A 153 -9.85 9.57 -0.99
CA PRO A 153 -9.20 8.93 0.15
C PRO A 153 -9.99 7.77 0.76
N ASP A 154 -11.30 7.68 0.51
CA ASP A 154 -12.14 6.61 1.05
C ASP A 154 -12.00 5.30 0.24
N TYR A 155 -11.58 5.40 -1.02
CA TYR A 155 -11.43 4.26 -1.93
C TYR A 155 -9.98 3.92 -2.28
N VAL A 156 -9.04 4.83 -1.99
CA VAL A 156 -7.64 4.65 -2.36
C VAL A 156 -6.74 4.84 -1.15
N TRP A 157 -6.09 3.75 -0.73
CA TRP A 157 -5.17 3.76 0.40
C TRP A 157 -4.18 2.61 0.34
N TYR A 158 -3.05 2.79 0.99
CA TYR A 158 -1.99 1.81 1.14
C TYR A 158 -1.34 1.95 2.51
N GLY A 159 -1.14 0.85 3.18
CA GLY A 159 -0.53 0.85 4.50
C GLY A 159 0.13 -0.47 4.84
N GLY A 160 0.99 -0.43 5.84
CA GLY A 160 1.68 -1.61 6.33
C GLY A 160 2.33 -1.39 7.68
N TYR A 161 2.70 -2.49 8.33
CA TYR A 161 3.42 -2.45 9.59
C TYR A 161 4.19 -3.74 9.86
N LEU A 162 5.19 -3.65 10.73
CA LEU A 162 5.92 -4.80 11.27
C LEU A 162 5.01 -5.58 12.23
N VAL A 163 4.88 -6.88 12.02
CA VAL A 163 4.14 -7.79 12.91
C VAL A 163 5.03 -8.25 14.05
N CYS A 164 6.23 -8.76 13.70
CA CYS A 164 7.20 -9.28 14.68
C CYS A 164 8.61 -9.39 14.06
#